data_f257c80eec1e4cd074235617fec582d4
#
_entry.id   f257c80eec1e4cd074235617fec582d4
#
_cell.length_a   1.000
_cell.length_b   1.000
_cell.length_c   1.000
_cell.angle_alpha   90.00
_cell.angle_beta   90.00
_cell.angle_gamma   90.00
#
_symmetry.space_group_name_H-M   'P 1'
#
loop_
_entity.id
_entity.type
_entity.pdbx_description
1 polymer ?
#
loop_
_entity_poly.entity_id
_entity_poly.type
_entity_poly.pdbx_seq_one_letter_code
_entity_poly.pdbx_strand_id
1 'polypeptide(L)'
;MDKLLFRRILMIALSVLAVVYAAYLLISTNFKMYPTENAVQTTVTDKIYSNGFIIRDENMIQNNTSGVLSYTVHDGDEVKAGGEIAKSYANDDDAASQSKISALQEQLSDLQTLQKTSTAGNIGIDTINNNINNNIISQIRSINDGDLVNIDNVTNNLLYSINQRQIYTGKATNFNDRISELQAEIATLEGKTGKSTGNITTEKSGCFLSHCDGYENALDYNNLDRLTLSDLDNVKQTKVSGNIAGKVVTG
;
A
#
# COMPACT_ATOMS: atom_id res chain seq x y z
N MET A 1 -97.97 6.84 -20.81
CA MET A 1 -97.01 6.52 -19.79
C MET A 1 -97.49 7.09 -18.49
N ASP A 2 -97.73 6.21 -17.49
CA ASP A 2 -98.27 6.61 -16.23
C ASP A 2 -97.31 7.55 -15.45
N LYS A 3 -97.81 8.74 -15.10
CA LYS A 3 -97.01 9.74 -14.37
C LYS A 3 -96.39 9.17 -13.10
N LEU A 4 -97.00 8.14 -12.53
CA LEU A 4 -96.51 7.43 -11.34
C LEU A 4 -95.29 6.53 -11.64
N LEU A 5 -95.32 5.83 -12.80
CA LEU A 5 -94.18 4.99 -13.27
C LEU A 5 -92.97 5.86 -13.62
N PHE A 6 -93.20 6.96 -14.33
CA PHE A 6 -92.13 7.90 -14.66
C PHE A 6 -91.44 8.51 -13.37
N ARG A 7 -92.25 8.87 -12.39
CA ARG A 7 -91.71 9.40 -11.10
C ARG A 7 -90.93 8.35 -10.33
N ARG A 8 -91.32 7.08 -10.36
CA ARG A 8 -90.57 5.98 -9.73
C ARG A 8 -89.23 5.72 -10.45
N ILE A 9 -89.23 5.70 -11.75
CA ILE A 9 -88.02 5.51 -12.57
C ILE A 9 -87.05 6.68 -12.33
N LEU A 10 -87.56 7.92 -12.31
CA LEU A 10 -86.79 9.11 -12.05
C LEU A 10 -86.15 9.07 -10.64
N MET A 11 -86.90 8.66 -9.61
CA MET A 11 -86.38 8.54 -8.25
C MET A 11 -85.31 7.45 -8.15
N ILE A 12 -85.47 6.33 -8.81
CA ILE A 12 -84.47 5.24 -8.87
C ILE A 12 -83.19 5.74 -9.58
N ALA A 13 -83.32 6.40 -10.72
CA ALA A 13 -82.20 6.96 -11.45
C ALA A 13 -81.43 8.01 -10.63
N LEU A 14 -82.14 8.88 -9.89
CA LEU A 14 -81.53 9.88 -9.01
C LEU A 14 -80.77 9.23 -7.85
N SER A 15 -81.39 8.18 -7.25
CA SER A 15 -80.74 7.43 -6.16
C SER A 15 -79.48 6.70 -6.63
N VAL A 16 -79.49 6.08 -7.80
CA VAL A 16 -78.28 5.43 -8.40
C VAL A 16 -77.21 6.49 -8.66
N LEU A 17 -77.60 7.64 -9.22
CA LEU A 17 -76.63 8.73 -9.48
C LEU A 17 -76.00 9.24 -8.18
N ALA A 18 -76.78 9.39 -7.10
CA ALA A 18 -76.26 9.79 -5.81
C ALA A 18 -75.29 8.76 -5.21
N VAL A 19 -75.56 7.46 -5.34
CA VAL A 19 -74.67 6.40 -4.90
C VAL A 19 -73.36 6.39 -5.68
N VAL A 20 -73.44 6.51 -7.03
CA VAL A 20 -72.21 6.60 -7.88
C VAL A 20 -71.41 7.84 -7.54
N TYR A 21 -72.07 8.97 -7.30
CA TYR A 21 -71.35 10.19 -6.91
C TYR A 21 -70.68 10.08 -5.52
N ALA A 22 -71.35 9.46 -4.56
CA ALA A 22 -70.80 9.17 -3.25
C ALA A 22 -69.58 8.22 -3.32
N ALA A 23 -69.69 7.18 -4.14
CA ALA A 23 -68.59 6.25 -4.41
C ALA A 23 -67.42 6.96 -5.08
N TYR A 24 -67.68 7.84 -6.06
CA TYR A 24 -66.64 8.66 -6.70
C TYR A 24 -65.91 9.56 -5.69
N LEU A 25 -66.66 10.22 -4.79
CA LEU A 25 -66.07 11.05 -3.74
C LEU A 25 -65.20 10.25 -2.77
N LEU A 26 -65.64 9.06 -2.37
CA LEU A 26 -64.89 8.18 -1.48
C LEU A 26 -63.59 7.70 -2.14
N ILE A 27 -63.65 7.34 -3.41
CA ILE A 27 -62.45 6.94 -4.15
C ILE A 27 -61.52 8.13 -4.38
N SER A 28 -62.05 9.27 -4.83
CA SER A 28 -61.27 10.49 -5.09
C SER A 28 -60.57 11.06 -3.86
N THR A 29 -61.17 10.93 -2.67
CA THR A 29 -60.58 11.43 -1.41
C THR A 29 -59.61 10.45 -0.79
N ASN A 30 -59.85 9.14 -0.90
CA ASN A 30 -59.00 8.12 -0.29
C ASN A 30 -57.86 7.61 -1.19
N PHE A 31 -58.03 7.72 -2.53
CA PHE A 31 -57.02 7.28 -3.49
C PHE A 31 -56.33 8.43 -4.23
N LYS A 32 -56.00 9.51 -3.53
CA LYS A 32 -55.02 10.46 -4.08
C LYS A 32 -53.66 9.79 -4.03
N MET A 33 -53.22 9.21 -5.12
CA MET A 33 -51.83 8.81 -5.32
C MET A 33 -50.97 10.10 -5.38
N TYR A 34 -50.54 10.53 -4.22
CA TYR A 34 -49.44 11.48 -4.19
C TYR A 34 -48.17 10.71 -4.43
N PRO A 35 -47.32 11.07 -5.43
CA PRO A 35 -46.04 10.48 -5.56
C PRO A 35 -45.26 10.81 -4.27
N THR A 36 -45.05 9.81 -3.44
CA THR A 36 -44.19 9.91 -2.27
C THR A 36 -42.80 9.50 -2.68
N GLU A 37 -41.85 10.41 -2.59
CA GLU A 37 -40.44 10.09 -2.70
C GLU A 37 -39.87 9.80 -1.31
N ASN A 38 -39.01 8.79 -1.23
CA ASN A 38 -38.28 8.52 0.00
C ASN A 38 -37.32 9.69 0.25
N ALA A 39 -37.46 10.34 1.39
CA ALA A 39 -36.47 11.32 1.80
C ALA A 39 -35.13 10.63 2.06
N VAL A 40 -34.14 10.91 1.22
CA VAL A 40 -32.78 10.44 1.42
C VAL A 40 -32.08 11.45 2.32
N GLN A 41 -31.70 10.99 3.51
CA GLN A 41 -30.87 11.79 4.40
C GLN A 41 -29.46 11.87 3.80
N THR A 42 -29.11 13.02 3.22
CA THR A 42 -27.77 13.28 2.71
C THR A 42 -27.05 14.17 3.71
N THR A 43 -25.93 13.67 4.22
CA THR A 43 -25.03 14.49 5.03
C THR A 43 -24.17 15.33 4.09
N VAL A 44 -24.40 16.61 4.04
CA VAL A 44 -23.54 17.56 3.32
C VAL A 44 -22.43 17.95 4.29
N THR A 45 -21.20 17.57 3.94
CA THR A 45 -20.00 17.98 4.69
C THR A 45 -19.37 19.13 3.92
N ASP A 46 -19.25 20.29 4.53
CA ASP A 46 -18.39 21.35 3.99
C ASP A 46 -16.95 20.88 4.04
N LYS A 47 -16.35 20.74 2.86
CA LYS A 47 -14.94 20.34 2.72
C LYS A 47 -14.15 21.55 2.24
N ILE A 48 -13.15 21.90 3.03
CA ILE A 48 -12.12 22.85 2.60
C ILE A 48 -10.97 22.04 2.04
N TYR A 49 -10.66 22.24 0.78
CA TYR A 49 -9.50 21.63 0.14
C TYR A 49 -8.33 22.62 0.25
N SER A 50 -7.23 22.15 0.79
CA SER A 50 -5.98 22.90 0.84
C SER A 50 -4.83 22.01 0.40
N ASN A 51 -3.82 22.59 -0.22
CA ASN A 51 -2.57 21.93 -0.50
C ASN A 51 -1.62 22.19 0.68
N GLY A 52 -0.82 21.22 1.03
CA GLY A 52 0.19 21.34 2.07
C GLY A 52 1.46 20.60 1.66
N PHE A 53 2.56 20.95 2.30
CA PHE A 53 3.85 20.28 2.15
C PHE A 53 4.15 19.47 3.40
N ILE A 54 4.70 18.27 3.21
CA ILE A 54 5.26 17.47 4.29
C ILE A 54 6.76 17.74 4.29
N ILE A 55 7.25 18.40 5.34
CA ILE A 55 8.66 18.70 5.50
C ILE A 55 9.23 17.68 6.49
N ARG A 56 10.30 17.00 6.08
CA ARG A 56 10.96 15.95 6.86
C ARG A 56 12.39 16.34 7.18
N ASP A 57 12.94 15.85 8.29
CA ASP A 57 14.38 15.93 8.52
C ASP A 57 15.07 14.87 7.66
N GLU A 58 15.59 15.29 6.52
CA GLU A 58 16.21 14.42 5.52
C GLU A 58 17.71 14.66 5.47
N ASN A 59 18.47 13.57 5.61
CA ASN A 59 19.93 13.60 5.50
C ASN A 59 20.40 12.84 4.26
N MET A 60 20.94 13.56 3.29
CA MET A 60 21.46 12.97 2.05
C MET A 60 22.76 12.23 2.30
N ILE A 61 22.85 11.00 1.80
CA ILE A 61 24.04 10.15 1.90
C ILE A 61 24.86 10.32 0.61
N GLN A 62 26.07 10.86 0.76
CA GLN A 62 26.99 11.04 -0.34
C GLN A 62 27.62 9.70 -0.75
N ASN A 63 27.66 9.43 -2.06
CA ASN A 63 28.45 8.35 -2.59
C ASN A 63 29.88 8.84 -2.86
N ASN A 64 30.76 8.60 -1.91
CA ASN A 64 32.18 8.97 -2.01
C ASN A 64 33.03 7.87 -2.66
N THR A 65 32.41 6.84 -3.24
CA THR A 65 33.09 5.72 -3.90
C THR A 65 33.00 5.86 -5.43
N SER A 66 33.96 5.24 -6.12
CA SER A 66 33.90 5.04 -7.56
C SER A 66 33.47 3.60 -7.83
N GLY A 67 32.39 3.41 -8.59
CA GLY A 67 31.89 2.09 -8.93
C GLY A 67 30.38 2.00 -8.86
N VAL A 68 29.88 0.78 -8.98
CA VAL A 68 28.45 0.48 -8.97
C VAL A 68 28.04 0.07 -7.56
N LEU A 69 26.92 0.63 -7.09
CA LEU A 69 26.41 0.35 -5.75
C LEU A 69 25.54 -0.91 -5.75
N SER A 70 25.78 -1.74 -4.76
CA SER A 70 24.84 -2.78 -4.33
C SER A 70 24.36 -2.42 -2.93
N TYR A 71 23.05 -2.17 -2.79
CA TYR A 71 22.44 -1.80 -1.51
C TYR A 71 22.32 -3.02 -0.60
N THR A 72 22.61 -2.81 0.68
CA THR A 72 22.50 -3.82 1.74
C THR A 72 21.22 -3.63 2.55
N VAL A 73 20.49 -2.56 2.29
CA VAL A 73 19.21 -2.20 2.91
C VAL A 73 18.21 -1.84 1.82
N HIS A 74 16.92 -1.95 2.13
CA HIS A 74 15.82 -1.62 1.22
C HIS A 74 15.20 -0.27 1.58
N ASP A 75 14.48 0.31 0.63
CA ASP A 75 13.68 1.50 0.89
C ASP A 75 12.64 1.23 1.97
N GLY A 76 12.61 2.10 2.98
CA GLY A 76 11.74 1.94 4.14
C GLY A 76 12.40 1.23 5.33
N ASP A 77 13.59 0.67 5.19
CA ASP A 77 14.27 0.03 6.30
C ASP A 77 14.77 1.04 7.33
N GLU A 78 14.66 0.67 8.61
CA GLU A 78 15.27 1.42 9.70
C GLU A 78 16.77 1.14 9.77
N VAL A 79 17.57 2.20 9.68
CA VAL A 79 19.02 2.14 9.76
C VAL A 79 19.52 2.89 10.99
N LYS A 80 20.62 2.40 11.55
CA LYS A 80 21.28 3.05 12.69
C LYS A 80 22.42 3.93 12.21
N ALA A 81 22.76 4.96 12.99
CA ALA A 81 23.95 5.75 12.74
C ALA A 81 25.19 4.84 12.66
N GLY A 82 26.02 5.03 11.63
CA GLY A 82 27.16 4.18 11.31
C GLY A 82 26.78 2.89 10.58
N GLY A 83 25.48 2.63 10.33
CA GLY A 83 25.02 1.45 9.59
C GLY A 83 25.45 1.48 8.13
N GLU A 84 25.80 0.30 7.58
CA GLU A 84 26.13 0.12 6.17
C GLU A 84 24.84 0.19 5.32
N ILE A 85 24.87 1.02 4.27
CA ILE A 85 23.75 1.23 3.36
C ILE A 85 24.00 0.50 2.04
N ALA A 86 25.22 0.58 1.54
CA ALA A 86 25.58 -0.03 0.27
C ALA A 86 27.08 -0.36 0.22
N LYS A 87 27.41 -1.32 -0.64
CA LYS A 87 28.80 -1.62 -1.03
C LYS A 87 29.01 -1.18 -2.46
N SER A 88 30.22 -0.69 -2.75
CA SER A 88 30.63 -0.34 -4.11
C SER A 88 31.43 -1.47 -4.72
N TYR A 89 31.20 -1.73 -5.99
CA TYR A 89 31.89 -2.74 -6.78
C TYR A 89 32.49 -2.14 -8.05
N ALA A 90 33.51 -2.81 -8.60
CA ALA A 90 34.23 -2.29 -9.76
C ALA A 90 33.39 -2.29 -11.05
N ASN A 91 32.39 -3.16 -11.15
CA ASN A 91 31.55 -3.34 -12.32
C ASN A 91 30.11 -3.76 -11.95
N ASP A 92 29.21 -3.68 -12.95
CA ASP A 92 27.79 -4.01 -12.79
C ASP A 92 27.54 -5.48 -12.45
N ASP A 93 28.35 -6.39 -13.01
CA ASP A 93 28.18 -7.84 -12.80
C ASP A 93 28.44 -8.23 -11.34
N ASP A 94 29.50 -7.67 -10.73
CA ASP A 94 29.81 -7.90 -9.33
C ASP A 94 28.75 -7.29 -8.41
N ALA A 95 28.26 -6.08 -8.71
CA ALA A 95 27.20 -5.43 -7.95
C ALA A 95 25.88 -6.22 -8.05
N ALA A 96 25.50 -6.66 -9.24
CA ALA A 96 24.31 -7.49 -9.45
C ALA A 96 24.42 -8.86 -8.75
N SER A 97 25.60 -9.49 -8.82
CA SER A 97 25.87 -10.74 -8.12
C SER A 97 25.74 -10.58 -6.61
N GLN A 98 26.26 -9.48 -6.06
CA GLN A 98 26.12 -9.18 -4.62
C GLN A 98 24.67 -8.93 -4.22
N SER A 99 23.89 -8.20 -5.01
CA SER A 99 22.47 -8.01 -4.76
C SER A 99 21.71 -9.35 -4.77
N LYS A 100 22.06 -10.24 -5.69
CA LYS A 100 21.51 -11.60 -5.71
C LYS A 100 21.91 -12.40 -4.46
N ILE A 101 23.17 -12.32 -4.03
CA ILE A 101 23.64 -12.97 -2.80
C ILE A 101 22.82 -12.48 -1.61
N SER A 102 22.62 -11.17 -1.47
CA SER A 102 21.82 -10.59 -0.37
C SER A 102 20.38 -11.12 -0.36
N ALA A 103 19.71 -11.16 -1.51
CA ALA A 103 18.36 -11.71 -1.64
C ALA A 103 18.29 -13.21 -1.28
N LEU A 104 19.29 -14.01 -1.68
CA LEU A 104 19.35 -15.42 -1.32
C LEU A 104 19.65 -15.62 0.17
N GLN A 105 20.46 -14.77 0.78
CA GLN A 105 20.74 -14.79 2.22
C GLN A 105 19.48 -14.45 3.04
N GLU A 106 18.66 -13.50 2.60
CA GLU A 106 17.38 -13.19 3.21
C GLU A 106 16.43 -14.40 3.15
N GLN A 107 16.26 -15.01 1.97
CA GLN A 107 15.46 -16.24 1.82
C GLN A 107 15.96 -17.38 2.71
N LEU A 108 17.27 -17.55 2.80
CA LEU A 108 17.89 -18.55 3.68
C LEU A 108 17.56 -18.29 5.16
N SER A 109 17.68 -17.03 5.59
CA SER A 109 17.35 -16.61 6.96
C SER A 109 15.88 -16.88 7.29
N ASP A 110 14.98 -16.58 6.36
CA ASP A 110 13.55 -16.80 6.49
C ASP A 110 13.21 -18.28 6.66
N LEU A 111 13.77 -19.14 5.81
CA LEU A 111 13.56 -20.58 5.90
C LEU A 111 14.11 -21.16 7.20
N GLN A 112 15.28 -20.70 7.65
CA GLN A 112 15.86 -21.12 8.93
C GLN A 112 15.01 -20.66 10.12
N THR A 113 14.44 -19.45 10.05
CA THR A 113 13.55 -18.92 11.07
C THR A 113 12.25 -19.71 11.13
N LEU A 114 11.63 -20.01 9.99
CA LEU A 114 10.43 -20.84 9.91
C LEU A 114 10.68 -22.23 10.45
N GLN A 115 11.82 -22.82 10.15
CA GLN A 115 12.18 -24.17 10.63
C GLN A 115 12.36 -24.20 12.17
N LYS A 116 12.91 -23.14 12.76
CA LYS A 116 13.02 -22.99 14.22
C LYS A 116 11.66 -22.72 14.88
N THR A 117 10.81 -21.94 14.23
CA THR A 117 9.52 -21.48 14.77
C THR A 117 8.41 -22.53 14.60
N SER A 118 8.59 -23.52 13.74
CA SER A 118 7.61 -24.59 13.50
C SER A 118 7.26 -25.38 14.78
N THR A 119 8.13 -25.33 15.79
CA THR A 119 7.93 -25.91 17.13
C THR A 119 7.15 -25.02 18.10
N ALA A 120 6.92 -23.73 17.76
CA ALA A 120 6.32 -22.72 18.65
C ALA A 120 5.00 -22.12 18.12
N GLY A 121 4.32 -22.78 17.18
CA GLY A 121 3.23 -22.21 16.41
C GLY A 121 1.94 -21.92 17.17
N ASN A 122 1.71 -20.65 17.45
CA ASN A 122 0.41 -20.11 17.91
C ASN A 122 -0.29 -19.23 16.83
N ILE A 123 0.15 -19.27 15.57
CA ILE A 123 -0.49 -18.51 14.50
C ILE A 123 -1.53 -19.40 13.82
N GLY A 124 -2.81 -19.00 13.86
CA GLY A 124 -3.90 -19.75 13.23
C GLY A 124 -3.79 -19.73 11.69
N ILE A 125 -4.29 -20.80 11.05
CA ILE A 125 -4.31 -20.94 9.59
C ILE A 125 -5.02 -19.76 8.89
N ASP A 126 -6.06 -19.20 9.53
CA ASP A 126 -6.79 -18.04 8.99
C ASP A 126 -5.91 -16.80 8.92
N THR A 127 -5.08 -16.57 9.95
CA THR A 127 -4.12 -15.45 9.94
C THR A 127 -3.09 -15.62 8.82
N ILE A 128 -2.57 -16.84 8.65
CA ILE A 128 -1.62 -17.14 7.56
C ILE A 128 -2.27 -16.91 6.19
N ASN A 129 -3.50 -17.37 5.98
CA ASN A 129 -4.23 -17.16 4.73
C ASN A 129 -4.51 -15.67 4.47
N ASN A 130 -4.86 -14.90 5.50
CA ASN A 130 -5.05 -13.46 5.39
C ASN A 130 -3.74 -12.76 5.01
N ASN A 131 -2.61 -13.14 5.59
CA ASN A 131 -1.30 -12.60 5.21
C ASN A 131 -0.97 -12.90 3.75
N ILE A 132 -1.20 -14.13 3.29
CA ILE A 132 -1.02 -14.50 1.87
C ILE A 132 -1.87 -13.61 0.97
N ASN A 133 -3.16 -13.45 1.26
CA ASN A 133 -4.06 -12.62 0.46
C ASN A 133 -3.63 -11.15 0.46
N ASN A 134 -3.25 -10.60 1.60
CA ASN A 134 -2.78 -9.22 1.71
C ASN A 134 -1.48 -9.00 0.91
N ASN A 135 -0.54 -9.95 0.98
CA ASN A 135 0.71 -9.87 0.21
C ASN A 135 0.45 -9.97 -1.30
N ILE A 136 -0.49 -10.82 -1.75
CA ILE A 136 -0.90 -10.88 -3.16
C ILE A 136 -1.50 -9.54 -3.62
N ILE A 137 -2.40 -8.95 -2.81
CA ILE A 137 -3.00 -7.65 -3.12
C ILE A 137 -1.93 -6.57 -3.19
N SER A 138 -0.98 -6.56 -2.25
CA SER A 138 0.14 -5.62 -2.23
C SER A 138 1.02 -5.77 -3.47
N GLN A 139 1.33 -7.01 -3.88
CA GLN A 139 2.11 -7.28 -5.09
C GLN A 139 1.40 -6.78 -6.36
N ILE A 140 0.08 -7.03 -6.47
CA ILE A 140 -0.71 -6.52 -7.60
C ILE A 140 -0.70 -4.99 -7.62
N ARG A 141 -0.80 -4.33 -6.47
CA ARG A 141 -0.73 -2.86 -6.37
C ARG A 141 0.65 -2.34 -6.81
N SER A 142 1.74 -2.90 -6.27
CA SER A 142 3.10 -2.50 -6.66
C SER A 142 3.32 -2.61 -8.17
N ILE A 143 2.81 -3.69 -8.80
CA ILE A 143 2.89 -3.86 -10.25
C ILE A 143 2.06 -2.80 -10.99
N ASN A 144 0.82 -2.55 -10.57
CA ASN A 144 -0.07 -1.58 -11.22
C ASN A 144 0.41 -0.14 -11.07
N ASP A 145 1.01 0.18 -9.93
CA ASP A 145 1.53 1.51 -9.61
C ASP A 145 2.93 1.74 -10.19
N GLY A 146 3.54 0.68 -10.77
CA GLY A 146 4.91 0.73 -11.30
C GLY A 146 5.98 0.83 -10.22
N ASP A 147 5.64 0.53 -8.97
CA ASP A 147 6.56 0.52 -7.84
C ASP A 147 7.36 -0.79 -7.82
N LEU A 148 8.38 -0.83 -8.69
CA LEU A 148 9.25 -2.00 -8.81
C LEU A 148 10.27 -2.10 -7.67
N VAL A 149 10.48 -1.03 -6.91
CA VAL A 149 11.44 -0.99 -5.80
C VAL A 149 10.99 -1.89 -4.65
N ASN A 150 9.69 -1.89 -4.34
CA ASN A 150 9.12 -2.70 -3.26
C ASN A 150 8.69 -4.11 -3.67
N ILE A 151 8.78 -4.46 -4.96
CA ILE A 151 8.25 -5.74 -5.46
C ILE A 151 8.99 -6.94 -4.86
N ASP A 152 10.27 -6.82 -4.62
CA ASP A 152 11.09 -7.89 -4.04
C ASP A 152 10.72 -8.14 -2.58
N ASN A 153 10.55 -7.08 -1.78
CA ASN A 153 10.09 -7.18 -0.39
C ASN A 153 8.72 -7.86 -0.27
N VAL A 154 7.77 -7.43 -1.13
CA VAL A 154 6.42 -8.02 -1.14
C VAL A 154 6.47 -9.48 -1.58
N THR A 155 7.33 -9.82 -2.55
CA THR A 155 7.53 -11.20 -3.01
C THR A 155 8.12 -12.08 -1.90
N ASN A 156 9.13 -11.60 -1.18
CA ASN A 156 9.72 -12.33 -0.05
C ASN A 156 8.70 -12.56 1.08
N ASN A 157 7.92 -11.55 1.44
CA ASN A 157 6.83 -11.69 2.42
C ASN A 157 5.76 -12.71 1.99
N LEU A 158 5.43 -12.75 0.70
CA LEU A 158 4.50 -13.74 0.15
C LEU A 158 5.08 -15.15 0.24
N LEU A 159 6.33 -15.34 -0.18
CA LEU A 159 7.04 -16.62 -0.09
C LEU A 159 7.14 -17.10 1.37
N TYR A 160 7.48 -16.21 2.29
CA TYR A 160 7.50 -16.52 3.72
C TYR A 160 6.15 -17.05 4.21
N SER A 161 5.05 -16.35 3.88
CA SER A 161 3.69 -16.75 4.29
C SER A 161 3.26 -18.08 3.67
N ILE A 162 3.63 -18.34 2.40
CA ILE A 162 3.36 -19.61 1.72
C ILE A 162 4.13 -20.76 2.40
N ASN A 163 5.41 -20.57 2.69
CA ASN A 163 6.25 -21.55 3.37
C ASN A 163 5.74 -21.84 4.79
N GLN A 164 5.31 -20.80 5.52
CA GLN A 164 4.68 -20.93 6.81
C GLN A 164 3.41 -21.81 6.75
N ARG A 165 2.57 -21.59 5.72
CA ARG A 165 1.39 -22.40 5.47
C ARG A 165 1.74 -23.87 5.19
N GLN A 166 2.81 -24.13 4.43
CA GLN A 166 3.24 -25.51 4.11
C GLN A 166 3.62 -26.27 5.38
N ILE A 167 4.36 -25.66 6.30
CA ILE A 167 4.69 -26.23 7.59
C ILE A 167 3.43 -26.43 8.43
N TYR A 168 2.58 -25.40 8.56
CA TYR A 168 1.37 -25.46 9.38
C TYR A 168 0.42 -26.57 8.93
N THR A 169 0.28 -26.78 7.63
CA THR A 169 -0.58 -27.83 7.05
C THR A 169 0.08 -29.21 6.98
N GLY A 170 1.33 -29.35 7.43
CA GLY A 170 2.10 -30.59 7.36
C GLY A 170 2.50 -31.01 5.94
N LYS A 171 2.34 -30.13 4.93
CA LYS A 171 2.78 -30.39 3.54
C LYS A 171 4.30 -30.38 3.41
N ALA A 172 4.98 -29.60 4.24
CA ALA A 172 6.42 -29.63 4.40
C ALA A 172 6.73 -29.90 5.87
N THR A 173 7.68 -30.81 6.14
CA THR A 173 8.15 -31.13 7.49
C THR A 173 9.43 -30.35 7.83
N ASN A 174 10.23 -30.03 6.83
CA ASN A 174 11.44 -29.21 6.94
C ASN A 174 11.80 -28.64 5.58
N PHE A 175 12.77 -27.73 5.57
CA PHE A 175 13.33 -27.09 4.37
C PHE A 175 14.82 -27.41 4.16
N ASN A 176 15.34 -28.50 4.73
CA ASN A 176 16.77 -28.80 4.70
C ASN A 176 17.37 -28.85 3.30
N ASP A 177 16.67 -29.46 2.35
CA ASP A 177 17.14 -29.57 0.96
C ASP A 177 17.22 -28.17 0.33
N ARG A 178 16.18 -27.35 0.50
CA ARG A 178 16.16 -25.99 -0.04
C ARG A 178 17.20 -25.08 0.63
N ILE A 179 17.40 -25.22 1.92
CA ILE A 179 18.46 -24.51 2.68
C ILE A 179 19.84 -24.89 2.11
N SER A 180 20.09 -26.18 1.87
CA SER A 180 21.35 -26.65 1.30
C SER A 180 21.59 -26.13 -0.12
N GLU A 181 20.56 -26.10 -0.95
CA GLU A 181 20.61 -25.52 -2.30
C GLU A 181 20.96 -24.03 -2.27
N LEU A 182 20.28 -23.25 -1.42
CA LEU A 182 20.54 -21.81 -1.26
C LEU A 182 21.97 -21.56 -0.79
N GLN A 183 22.44 -22.33 0.20
CA GLN A 183 23.82 -22.22 0.69
C GLN A 183 24.86 -22.51 -0.41
N ALA A 184 24.62 -23.53 -1.25
CA ALA A 184 25.51 -23.88 -2.35
C ALA A 184 25.49 -22.80 -3.45
N GLU A 185 24.32 -22.22 -3.77
CA GLU A 185 24.20 -21.13 -4.75
C GLU A 185 24.91 -19.87 -4.23
N ILE A 186 24.71 -19.48 -2.97
CA ILE A 186 25.40 -18.36 -2.33
C ILE A 186 26.91 -18.55 -2.41
N ALA A 187 27.43 -19.70 -1.98
CA ALA A 187 28.87 -19.98 -2.01
C ALA A 187 29.47 -19.93 -3.44
N THR A 188 28.67 -20.37 -4.42
CA THR A 188 29.11 -20.31 -5.86
C THR A 188 29.20 -18.87 -6.35
N LEU A 189 28.23 -18.01 -5.98
CA LEU A 189 28.22 -16.59 -6.34
C LEU A 189 29.33 -15.84 -5.61
N GLU A 190 29.49 -16.04 -4.30
CA GLU A 190 30.55 -15.42 -3.50
C GLU A 190 31.94 -15.75 -4.06
N GLY A 191 32.14 -16.98 -4.55
CA GLY A 191 33.41 -17.40 -5.18
C GLY A 191 33.70 -16.71 -6.53
N LYS A 192 32.71 -16.15 -7.20
CA LYS A 192 32.82 -15.47 -8.50
C LYS A 192 32.78 -13.94 -8.37
N THR A 193 32.15 -13.40 -7.33
CA THR A 193 31.98 -11.96 -7.14
C THR A 193 33.27 -11.31 -6.68
N GLY A 194 33.65 -10.21 -7.32
CA GLY A 194 34.81 -9.41 -6.93
C GLY A 194 34.63 -8.78 -5.54
N LYS A 195 35.74 -8.41 -4.94
CA LYS A 195 35.69 -7.73 -3.63
C LYS A 195 35.12 -6.33 -3.78
N SER A 196 34.38 -5.88 -2.74
CA SER A 196 33.91 -4.51 -2.69
C SER A 196 35.08 -3.53 -2.69
N THR A 197 34.93 -2.43 -3.41
CA THR A 197 35.90 -1.33 -3.51
C THR A 197 35.69 -0.26 -2.46
N GLY A 198 34.54 -0.25 -1.78
CA GLY A 198 34.20 0.67 -0.71
C GLY A 198 32.84 0.38 -0.11
N ASN A 199 32.59 0.98 1.04
CA ASN A 199 31.32 0.88 1.75
C ASN A 199 30.74 2.28 1.95
N ILE A 200 29.41 2.39 1.89
CA ILE A 200 28.66 3.60 2.18
C ILE A 200 27.90 3.37 3.47
N THR A 201 28.06 4.29 4.40
CA THR A 201 27.38 4.26 5.71
C THR A 201 26.59 5.53 5.93
N THR A 202 25.58 5.49 6.78
CA THR A 202 24.83 6.67 7.21
C THR A 202 25.39 7.26 8.50
N GLU A 203 25.37 8.58 8.62
CA GLU A 203 25.73 9.27 9.86
C GLU A 203 24.58 9.36 10.85
N LYS A 204 23.34 9.34 10.36
CA LYS A 204 22.13 9.44 11.17
C LYS A 204 21.32 8.14 11.14
N SER A 205 20.60 7.88 12.23
CA SER A 205 19.59 6.82 12.28
C SER A 205 18.26 7.32 11.71
N GLY A 206 17.50 6.45 11.09
CA GLY A 206 16.18 6.75 10.53
C GLY A 206 15.77 5.76 9.46
N CYS A 207 14.78 6.15 8.67
CA CYS A 207 14.27 5.36 7.56
C CYS A 207 15.06 5.67 6.28
N PHE A 208 15.62 4.64 5.64
CA PHE A 208 16.41 4.77 4.41
C PHE A 208 15.51 4.87 3.17
N LEU A 209 15.93 5.71 2.21
CA LEU A 209 15.37 5.80 0.86
C LEU A 209 16.51 5.91 -0.16
N SER A 210 16.49 5.05 -1.17
CA SER A 210 17.55 4.99 -2.21
C SER A 210 17.47 6.15 -3.21
N HIS A 211 16.37 6.86 -3.27
CA HIS A 211 16.13 7.93 -4.23
C HIS A 211 15.84 9.27 -3.54
N CYS A 212 16.20 10.34 -4.22
CA CYS A 212 15.88 11.71 -3.85
C CYS A 212 14.80 12.26 -4.76
N ASP A 213 13.84 12.97 -4.20
CA ASP A 213 12.72 13.55 -4.96
C ASP A 213 13.00 14.96 -5.48
N GLY A 214 14.11 15.55 -5.06
CA GLY A 214 14.55 16.88 -5.48
C GLY A 214 13.98 18.05 -4.65
N TYR A 215 13.32 17.74 -3.55
CA TYR A 215 12.81 18.73 -2.58
C TYR A 215 13.66 18.82 -1.32
N GLU A 216 14.68 17.97 -1.14
CA GLU A 216 15.51 17.86 0.05
C GLU A 216 16.19 19.19 0.44
N ASN A 217 16.48 20.04 -0.56
CA ASN A 217 17.08 21.36 -0.34
C ASN A 217 16.07 22.51 -0.49
N ALA A 218 14.80 22.21 -0.82
CA ALA A 218 13.80 23.25 -1.09
C ALA A 218 13.22 23.83 0.20
N LEU A 219 13.10 22.99 1.23
CA LEU A 219 12.54 23.35 2.53
C LEU A 219 13.44 22.78 3.62
N ASP A 220 14.06 23.66 4.41
CA ASP A 220 14.93 23.27 5.51
C ASP A 220 14.10 22.99 6.78
N TYR A 221 14.11 21.74 7.23
CA TYR A 221 13.46 21.30 8.46
C TYR A 221 13.87 22.13 9.69
N ASN A 222 15.12 22.60 9.74
CA ASN A 222 15.63 23.38 10.87
C ASN A 222 15.14 24.84 10.86
N ASN A 223 14.49 25.28 9.80
CA ASN A 223 14.00 26.64 9.62
C ASN A 223 12.47 26.75 9.50
N LEU A 224 11.71 25.77 9.96
CA LEU A 224 10.26 25.70 9.87
C LEU A 224 9.56 26.96 10.37
N ASP A 225 10.02 27.51 11.50
CA ASP A 225 9.43 28.70 12.13
C ASP A 225 9.60 29.98 11.31
N ARG A 226 10.45 29.96 10.30
CA ARG A 226 10.75 31.12 9.44
C ARG A 226 10.10 31.03 8.07
N LEU A 227 9.48 29.90 7.73
CA LEU A 227 8.84 29.71 6.45
C LEU A 227 7.60 30.61 6.32
N THR A 228 7.51 31.29 5.20
CA THR A 228 6.35 32.11 4.83
C THR A 228 5.50 31.40 3.79
N LEU A 229 4.25 31.83 3.62
CA LEU A 229 3.37 31.31 2.54
C LEU A 229 4.02 31.52 1.17
N SER A 230 4.75 32.63 0.99
CA SER A 230 5.47 32.90 -0.26
C SER A 230 6.58 31.89 -0.54
N ASP A 231 7.25 31.39 0.50
CA ASP A 231 8.28 30.36 0.35
C ASP A 231 7.65 29.04 -0.09
N LEU A 232 6.49 28.69 0.47
CA LEU A 232 5.73 27.49 0.09
C LEU A 232 5.20 27.57 -1.34
N ASP A 233 4.69 28.72 -1.77
CA ASP A 233 4.18 28.93 -3.13
C ASP A 233 5.29 28.88 -4.20
N ASN A 234 6.54 29.17 -3.82
CA ASN A 234 7.70 29.16 -4.70
C ASN A 234 8.54 27.89 -4.64
N VAL A 235 8.14 26.88 -3.86
CA VAL A 235 8.84 25.59 -3.79
C VAL A 235 8.90 24.96 -5.18
N LYS A 236 10.12 24.68 -5.63
CA LYS A 236 10.38 24.02 -6.91
C LYS A 236 11.25 22.80 -6.69
N GLN A 237 10.93 21.76 -7.40
CA GLN A 237 11.79 20.59 -7.50
C GLN A 237 13.13 21.01 -8.13
N THR A 238 14.21 20.68 -7.48
CA THR A 238 15.57 20.93 -7.97
C THR A 238 16.26 19.61 -8.24
N LYS A 239 16.98 19.54 -9.35
CA LYS A 239 17.79 18.35 -9.62
C LYS A 239 18.85 18.22 -8.52
N VAL A 240 18.83 17.13 -7.80
CA VAL A 240 19.86 16.83 -6.82
C VAL A 240 21.17 16.67 -7.57
N SER A 241 22.12 17.55 -7.30
CA SER A 241 23.45 17.55 -7.94
C SER A 241 24.42 16.78 -7.03
N GLY A 242 25.18 15.89 -7.65
CA GLY A 242 26.20 15.09 -6.95
C GLY A 242 25.94 13.61 -7.06
N ASN A 243 26.93 12.84 -6.62
CA ASN A 243 26.85 11.39 -6.55
C ASN A 243 26.23 11.02 -5.20
N ILE A 244 24.90 10.83 -5.15
CA ILE A 244 24.14 10.54 -3.94
C ILE A 244 23.74 9.07 -3.93
N ALA A 245 23.96 8.40 -2.80
CA ALA A 245 23.60 7.01 -2.59
C ALA A 245 22.15 6.84 -2.07
N GLY A 246 21.53 7.92 -1.59
CA GLY A 246 20.18 7.92 -1.04
C GLY A 246 20.02 8.95 0.05
N LYS A 247 18.98 8.83 0.86
CA LYS A 247 18.72 9.70 2.01
C LYS A 247 18.21 8.89 3.20
N VAL A 248 18.42 9.42 4.40
CA VAL A 248 17.81 8.93 5.63
C VAL A 248 16.85 9.99 6.15
N VAL A 249 15.62 9.57 6.42
CA VAL A 249 14.57 10.40 7.01
C VAL A 249 14.54 10.10 8.50
N THR A 250 14.82 11.12 9.32
CA THR A 250 14.68 11.04 10.78
C THR A 250 13.27 11.44 11.17
N GLY A 251 12.62 10.64 12.02
CA GLY A 251 11.27 10.88 12.55
C GLY A 251 11.29 11.31 13.99
#